data_0642034225d77f05f476cacc58c95a5a
#
_entry.id   0642034225d77f05f476cacc58c95a5a
#
_cell.length_a   1.000
_cell.length_b   1.000
_cell.length_c   1.000
_cell.angle_alpha   90.00
_cell.angle_beta   90.00
_cell.angle_gamma   90.00
#
_symmetry.space_group_name_H-M   'P 1'
#
loop_
_entity.id
_entity.type
_entity.pdbx_description
1 polymer ?
#
loop_
_entity_poly.entity_id
_entity_poly.type
_entity_poly.pdbx_seq_one_letter_code
_entity_poly.pdbx_strand_id
1 'polypeptide(L)'
;LVNEKLKTLSQLLSPLATQIDEKQRFSIHLAAVVVNNFTNHLYAEAHHFCKSKHINFDLLVPLIEETTRKIKQLDPRESQTGPAARGDTQTIQRHMAIPMTKELSDIYSLFTSQLLEKSNENI
;
A
#
# COMPACT_ATOMS: atom_id res chain seq x y z
N LEU A 1 4.28 -3.66 -25.28
CA LEU A 1 4.53 -3.76 -23.84
C LEU A 1 3.39 -3.16 -23.01
N VAL A 2 3.01 -1.90 -23.26
CA VAL A 2 1.90 -1.26 -22.56
C VAL A 2 0.56 -1.92 -22.93
N ASN A 3 0.38 -2.29 -24.19
CA ASN A 3 -0.84 -2.92 -24.69
C ASN A 3 -1.06 -4.33 -24.11
N GLU A 4 0.01 -5.10 -23.89
CA GLU A 4 -0.08 -6.43 -23.29
C GLU A 4 -0.45 -6.36 -21.81
N LYS A 5 0.11 -5.39 -21.08
CA LYS A 5 -0.23 -5.16 -19.67
C LYS A 5 -1.68 -4.70 -19.52
N LEU A 6 -2.16 -3.85 -20.44
CA LEU A 6 -3.55 -3.41 -20.44
C LEU A 6 -4.51 -4.56 -20.80
N LYS A 7 -4.10 -5.47 -21.69
CA LYS A 7 -4.86 -6.68 -22.04
C LYS A 7 -4.97 -7.62 -20.84
N THR A 8 -3.86 -7.87 -20.13
CA THR A 8 -3.86 -8.70 -18.94
C THR A 8 -4.75 -8.10 -17.85
N LEU A 9 -4.68 -6.77 -17.67
CA LEU A 9 -5.50 -6.06 -16.72
C LEU A 9 -6.98 -6.20 -17.06
N SER A 10 -7.37 -6.03 -18.33
CA SER A 10 -8.77 -6.15 -18.75
C SER A 10 -9.32 -7.56 -18.57
N GLN A 11 -8.47 -8.60 -18.64
CA GLN A 11 -8.88 -9.99 -18.37
C GLN A 11 -9.16 -10.23 -16.87
N LEU A 12 -8.50 -9.48 -16.00
CA LEU A 12 -8.68 -9.58 -14.54
C LEU A 12 -9.86 -8.75 -14.04
N LEU A 13 -10.33 -7.80 -14.83
CA LEU A 13 -11.45 -6.95 -14.47
C LEU A 13 -12.78 -7.69 -14.66
N SER A 14 -13.80 -7.29 -13.88
CA SER A 14 -15.13 -7.86 -13.96
C SER A 14 -15.79 -7.56 -15.32
N PRO A 15 -16.88 -8.26 -15.71
CA PRO A 15 -17.60 -7.99 -16.95
C PRO A 15 -18.08 -6.54 -17.11
N LEU A 16 -18.20 -5.79 -16.01
CA LEU A 16 -18.53 -4.36 -16.04
C LEU A 16 -17.48 -3.53 -16.76
N ALA A 17 -16.25 -4.04 -16.87
CA ALA A 17 -15.15 -3.38 -17.56
C ALA A 17 -15.34 -3.26 -19.07
N THR A 18 -16.26 -3.99 -19.68
CA THR A 18 -16.51 -3.95 -21.13
C THR A 18 -17.09 -2.63 -21.62
N GLN A 19 -17.66 -1.80 -20.71
CA GLN A 19 -18.24 -0.50 -21.04
C GLN A 19 -17.29 0.67 -20.81
N ILE A 20 -16.03 0.40 -20.47
CA ILE A 20 -15.03 1.39 -20.13
C ILE A 20 -14.38 1.95 -21.39
N ASP A 21 -14.35 3.27 -21.57
CA ASP A 21 -13.67 3.92 -22.68
C ASP A 21 -12.14 3.88 -22.51
N GLU A 22 -11.41 4.31 -23.54
CA GLU A 22 -9.95 4.25 -23.57
C GLU A 22 -9.32 5.13 -22.48
N LYS A 23 -9.88 6.31 -22.24
CA LYS A 23 -9.40 7.24 -21.20
C LYS A 23 -9.58 6.65 -19.79
N GLN A 24 -10.72 6.02 -19.54
CA GLN A 24 -10.98 5.32 -18.29
C GLN A 24 -10.06 4.12 -18.10
N ARG A 25 -9.74 3.38 -19.18
CA ARG A 25 -8.78 2.27 -19.13
C ARG A 25 -7.42 2.74 -18.68
N PHE A 26 -6.97 3.89 -19.17
CA PHE A 26 -5.68 4.45 -18.78
C PHE A 26 -5.66 4.86 -17.32
N SER A 27 -6.75 5.44 -16.83
CA SER A 27 -6.90 5.78 -15.42
C SER A 27 -6.93 4.55 -14.52
N ILE A 28 -7.61 3.48 -14.96
CA ILE A 28 -7.64 2.20 -14.25
C ILE A 28 -6.23 1.59 -14.21
N HIS A 29 -5.47 1.73 -15.29
CA HIS A 29 -4.07 1.25 -15.31
C HIS A 29 -3.22 1.98 -14.27
N LEU A 30 -3.38 3.29 -14.13
CA LEU A 30 -2.71 4.04 -13.07
C LEU A 30 -3.08 3.49 -11.68
N ALA A 31 -4.36 3.33 -11.42
CA ALA A 31 -4.83 2.77 -10.15
C ALA A 31 -4.30 1.35 -9.89
N ALA A 32 -4.22 0.53 -10.95
CA ALA A 32 -3.67 -0.82 -10.87
C ALA A 32 -2.18 -0.82 -10.53
N VAL A 33 -1.41 0.12 -11.07
CA VAL A 33 0.00 0.29 -10.71
C VAL A 33 0.13 0.56 -9.20
N VAL A 34 -0.74 1.42 -8.67
CA VAL A 34 -0.74 1.75 -7.23
C VAL A 34 -1.05 0.53 -6.38
N VAL A 35 -2.16 -0.18 -6.68
CA VAL A 35 -2.61 -1.29 -5.82
C VAL A 35 -1.83 -2.58 -6.03
N ASN A 36 -1.13 -2.73 -7.13
CA ASN A 36 -0.38 -3.94 -7.44
C ASN A 36 1.14 -3.70 -7.40
N ASN A 37 1.64 -2.88 -8.29
CA ASN A 37 3.10 -2.72 -8.43
C ASN A 37 3.71 -2.01 -7.23
N PHE A 38 3.10 -0.92 -6.76
CA PHE A 38 3.60 -0.19 -5.60
C PHE A 38 3.43 -0.99 -4.32
N THR A 39 2.33 -1.69 -4.18
CA THR A 39 2.11 -2.59 -3.03
C THR A 39 3.17 -3.69 -2.99
N ASN A 40 3.49 -4.29 -4.14
CA ASN A 40 4.55 -5.28 -4.23
C ASN A 40 5.91 -4.70 -3.84
N HIS A 41 6.20 -3.45 -4.24
CA HIS A 41 7.42 -2.76 -3.84
C HIS A 41 7.49 -2.57 -2.32
N LEU A 42 6.37 -2.23 -1.68
CA LEU A 42 6.30 -2.13 -0.22
C LEU A 42 6.60 -3.49 0.44
N TYR A 43 6.07 -4.57 -0.10
CA TYR A 43 6.38 -5.92 0.40
C TYR A 43 7.87 -6.23 0.26
N ALA A 44 8.47 -5.88 -0.88
CA ALA A 44 9.89 -6.12 -1.11
C ALA A 44 10.77 -5.35 -0.11
N GLU A 45 10.44 -4.10 0.18
CA GLU A 45 11.16 -3.28 1.15
C GLU A 45 11.01 -3.84 2.58
N ALA A 46 9.79 -4.23 2.95
CA ALA A 46 9.55 -4.86 4.25
C ALA A 46 10.27 -6.21 4.38
N HIS A 47 10.28 -7.00 3.32
CA HIS A 47 11.00 -8.29 3.29
C HIS A 47 12.50 -8.08 3.49
N HIS A 48 13.08 -7.13 2.77
CA HIS A 48 14.50 -6.79 2.90
C HIS A 48 14.83 -6.30 4.32
N PHE A 49 13.98 -5.45 4.89
CA PHE A 49 14.14 -4.97 6.27
C PHE A 49 14.12 -6.13 7.27
N CYS A 50 13.14 -7.02 7.16
CA CYS A 50 13.04 -8.20 8.02
C CYS A 50 14.30 -9.06 7.92
N LYS A 51 14.79 -9.29 6.70
CA LYS A 51 16.03 -10.06 6.48
C LYS A 51 17.21 -9.40 7.16
N SER A 52 17.33 -8.07 7.09
CA SER A 52 18.42 -7.32 7.73
C SER A 52 18.38 -7.40 9.26
N LYS A 53 17.22 -7.67 9.84
CA LYS A 53 17.01 -7.80 11.29
C LYS A 53 16.89 -9.25 11.74
N HIS A 54 17.12 -10.22 10.85
CA HIS A 54 17.00 -11.66 11.12
C HIS A 54 15.57 -12.05 11.56
N ILE A 55 14.58 -11.40 10.98
CA ILE A 55 13.15 -11.66 11.22
C ILE A 55 12.58 -12.43 10.03
N ASN A 56 11.81 -13.48 10.29
CA ASN A 56 11.11 -14.21 9.24
C ASN A 56 9.91 -13.39 8.76
N PHE A 57 9.95 -12.97 7.49
CA PHE A 57 8.88 -12.20 6.86
C PHE A 57 7.53 -12.92 6.89
N ASP A 58 7.52 -14.26 6.93
CA ASP A 58 6.29 -15.05 6.97
C ASP A 58 5.41 -14.72 8.18
N LEU A 59 6.00 -14.15 9.24
CA LEU A 59 5.23 -13.67 10.39
C LEU A 59 4.23 -12.56 10.01
N LEU A 60 4.49 -11.84 8.93
CA LEU A 60 3.65 -10.73 8.46
C LEU A 60 2.60 -11.16 7.43
N VAL A 61 2.69 -12.38 6.88
CA VAL A 61 1.77 -12.84 5.85
C VAL A 61 0.31 -12.82 6.33
N PRO A 62 -0.04 -13.28 7.54
CA PRO A 62 -1.42 -13.19 8.02
C PRO A 62 -1.94 -11.74 8.08
N LEU A 63 -1.08 -10.78 8.40
CA LEU A 63 -1.44 -9.36 8.42
C LEU A 63 -1.73 -8.84 7.01
N ILE A 64 -0.94 -9.25 6.03
CA ILE A 64 -1.16 -8.92 4.61
C ILE A 64 -2.51 -9.47 4.15
N GLU A 65 -2.80 -10.73 4.46
CA GLU A 65 -4.05 -11.38 4.12
C GLU A 65 -5.25 -10.67 4.75
N GLU A 66 -5.13 -10.25 6.01
CA GLU A 66 -6.18 -9.54 6.73
C GLU A 66 -6.46 -8.17 6.10
N THR A 67 -5.42 -7.43 5.72
CA THR A 67 -5.55 -6.13 5.05
C THR A 67 -6.28 -6.30 3.71
N THR A 68 -5.92 -7.32 2.95
CA THR A 68 -6.57 -7.64 1.67
C THR A 68 -8.04 -8.03 1.86
N ARG A 69 -8.34 -8.82 2.90
CA ARG A 69 -9.70 -9.24 3.22
C ARG A 69 -10.59 -8.03 3.54
N LYS A 70 -10.09 -7.07 4.30
CA LYS A 70 -10.85 -5.89 4.71
C LYS A 70 -11.30 -5.02 3.53
N ILE A 71 -10.51 -4.95 2.47
CA ILE A 71 -10.84 -4.14 1.28
C ILE A 71 -12.16 -4.57 0.66
N LYS A 72 -12.52 -5.85 0.77
CA LYS A 72 -13.76 -6.39 0.21
C LYS A 72 -15.02 -5.96 0.97
N GLN A 73 -14.88 -5.50 2.20
CA GLN A 73 -15.99 -5.24 3.11
C GLN A 73 -16.04 -3.81 3.61
N LEU A 74 -14.91 -3.11 3.66
CA LEU A 74 -14.79 -1.80 4.26
C LEU A 74 -14.11 -0.82 3.31
N ASP A 75 -14.48 0.46 3.42
CA ASP A 75 -13.75 1.53 2.76
C ASP A 75 -12.32 1.59 3.33
N PRO A 76 -11.28 1.62 2.48
CA PRO A 76 -9.90 1.66 2.95
C PRO A 76 -9.60 2.85 3.88
N ARG A 77 -10.23 4.00 3.69
CA ARG A 77 -10.06 5.15 4.58
C ARG A 77 -10.60 4.88 5.98
N GLU A 78 -11.77 4.24 6.05
CA GLU A 78 -12.41 3.93 7.33
C GLU A 78 -11.69 2.82 8.07
N SER A 79 -11.00 1.92 7.37
CA SER A 79 -10.26 0.81 7.96
C SER A 79 -8.78 1.09 8.17
N GLN A 80 -8.32 2.33 7.96
CA GLN A 80 -6.93 2.70 8.14
C GLN A 80 -6.48 2.48 9.57
N THR A 81 -5.35 1.79 9.75
CA THR A 81 -4.73 1.50 11.04
C THR A 81 -3.31 2.09 11.09
N GLY A 82 -2.63 1.87 12.20
CA GLY A 82 -1.24 2.28 12.36
C GLY A 82 -1.07 3.52 13.23
N PRO A 83 0.16 3.82 13.64
CA PRO A 83 0.44 4.93 14.56
C PRO A 83 0.08 6.30 13.97
N ALA A 84 0.27 6.51 12.67
CA ALA A 84 -0.08 7.78 12.03
C ALA A 84 -1.59 8.02 12.06
N ALA A 85 -2.40 6.98 11.83
CA ALA A 85 -3.86 7.10 11.89
C ALA A 85 -4.35 7.46 13.31
N ARG A 86 -3.62 7.05 14.35
CA ARG A 86 -3.93 7.35 15.75
C ARG A 86 -3.29 8.63 16.27
N GLY A 87 -2.44 9.28 15.46
CA GLY A 87 -1.66 10.43 15.91
C GLY A 87 -0.59 10.07 16.95
N ASP A 88 -0.13 8.82 16.96
CA ASP A 88 0.86 8.31 17.91
C ASP A 88 2.27 8.70 17.46
N THR A 89 2.66 9.93 17.72
CA THR A 89 3.95 10.48 17.32
C THR A 89 5.13 9.83 18.04
N GLN A 90 4.93 9.35 19.26
CA GLN A 90 5.97 8.67 20.01
C GLN A 90 6.41 7.38 19.34
N THR A 91 5.47 6.56 18.90
CA THR A 91 5.76 5.33 18.15
C THR A 91 6.44 5.65 16.81
N ILE A 92 5.96 6.68 16.11
CA ILE A 92 6.58 7.13 14.84
C ILE A 92 8.05 7.48 15.05
N GLN A 93 8.36 8.27 16.07
CA GLN A 93 9.73 8.66 16.40
C GLN A 93 10.61 7.43 16.71
N ARG A 94 10.07 6.47 17.45
CA ARG A 94 10.79 5.23 17.77
C ARG A 94 11.06 4.39 16.51
N HIS A 95 10.10 4.32 15.59
CA HIS A 95 10.30 3.64 14.31
C HIS A 95 11.40 4.33 13.49
N MET A 96 11.36 5.67 13.41
CA MET A 96 12.35 6.42 12.62
C MET A 96 13.76 6.32 13.21
N ALA A 97 13.92 5.96 14.47
CA ALA A 97 15.21 5.71 15.09
C ALA A 97 15.81 4.34 14.75
N ILE A 98 15.01 3.42 14.20
CA ILE A 98 15.49 2.10 13.79
C ILE A 98 16.32 2.25 12.50
N PRO A 99 17.55 1.71 12.44
CA PRO A 99 18.32 1.74 11.19
C PRO A 99 17.59 1.00 10.06
N MET A 100 17.48 1.67 8.92
CA MET A 100 16.83 1.11 7.73
C MET A 100 17.45 1.73 6.47
N THR A 101 17.12 1.19 5.30
CA THR A 101 17.58 1.76 4.03
C THR A 101 16.97 3.15 3.82
N LYS A 102 17.64 3.96 2.98
CA LYS A 102 17.09 5.26 2.60
C LYS A 102 15.74 5.11 1.91
N GLU A 103 15.59 4.11 1.06
CA GLU A 103 14.35 3.83 0.33
C GLU A 103 13.19 3.57 1.29
N LEU A 104 13.38 2.73 2.29
CA LEU A 104 12.32 2.45 3.28
C LEU A 104 12.06 3.69 4.15
N SER A 105 13.08 4.41 4.55
CA SER A 105 12.95 5.65 5.32
C SER A 105 12.13 6.70 4.58
N ASP A 106 12.41 6.88 3.28
CA ASP A 106 11.68 7.82 2.42
C ASP A 106 10.20 7.44 2.30
N ILE A 107 9.92 6.15 2.08
CA ILE A 107 8.55 5.62 2.01
C ILE A 107 7.82 5.84 3.35
N TYR A 108 8.47 5.48 4.44
CA TYR A 108 7.89 5.62 5.78
C TYR A 108 7.53 7.08 6.07
N SER A 109 8.44 7.99 5.80
CA SER A 109 8.24 9.43 6.03
C SER A 109 7.11 9.98 5.18
N LEU A 110 7.08 9.66 3.89
CA LEU A 110 6.06 10.14 2.97
C LEU A 110 4.67 9.66 3.38
N PHE A 111 4.52 8.36 3.60
CA PHE A 111 3.22 7.77 3.93
C PHE A 111 2.74 8.24 5.30
N THR A 112 3.64 8.31 6.28
CA THR A 112 3.32 8.81 7.62
C THR A 112 2.81 10.26 7.57
N SER A 113 3.47 11.10 6.80
CA SER A 113 3.06 12.50 6.62
C SER A 113 1.65 12.60 6.04
N GLN A 114 1.37 11.83 4.99
CA GLN A 114 0.05 11.83 4.35
C GLN A 114 -1.04 11.31 5.30
N LEU A 115 -0.75 10.25 6.06
CA LEU A 115 -1.71 9.67 6.99
C LEU A 115 -1.98 10.61 8.17
N LEU A 116 -0.97 11.33 8.65
CA LEU A 116 -1.14 12.32 9.72
C LEU A 116 -2.03 13.48 9.26
N GLU A 117 -1.87 13.96 8.03
CA GLU A 117 -2.72 15.00 7.45
C GLU A 117 -4.18 14.53 7.41
N LYS A 118 -4.44 13.31 6.95
CA LYS A 118 -5.79 12.74 6.91
C LYS A 118 -6.40 12.56 8.30
N SER A 119 -5.59 12.16 9.27
CA SER A 119 -6.02 12.04 10.66
C SER A 119 -6.48 13.39 11.21
N ASN A 120 -5.76 14.47 10.91
CA ASN A 120 -6.09 15.82 11.36
C ASN A 120 -7.35 16.39 10.70
N GLU A 121 -7.65 15.99 9.45
CA GLU A 121 -8.87 16.42 8.75
C GLU A 121 -10.16 15.83 9.37
N ASN A 122 -10.06 14.72 10.10
CA ASN A 122 -11.19 14.02 10.69
C ASN A 122 -11.51 14.47 12.14
N ILE A 123 -10.83 15.50 12.64
CA ILE A 123 -11.10 16.13 13.93
C ILE A 123 -11.93 17.39 13.71
#